data_1e32a7f73edbae869e6d122f2d80fe4e
#
_entry.id   1e32a7f73edbae869e6d122f2d80fe4e
#
_cell.length_a   1.000
_cell.length_b   1.000
_cell.length_c   1.000
_cell.angle_alpha   90.00
_cell.angle_beta   90.00
_cell.angle_gamma   90.00
#
_symmetry.space_group_name_H-M   'P 1'
#
loop_
_entity.id
_entity.type
_entity.pdbx_description
1 polymer ?
#
loop_
_entity_poly.entity_id
_entity_poly.type
_entity_poly.pdbx_seq_one_letter_code
_entity_poly.pdbx_strand_id
1 'polypeptide(L)'
;MRMPKFLLPLLVAAICLLGGVSVAPSAFAAATMTSPGATPADAAPVAGAPTLSATQERYLALAKAGVIKAKQRWWDPHLNWYVSHLNDHKRYPLATIWDSVPLFESLDGIDIAQPNAANRRALVKFAAGAERYLNRGLRPLPGYSPYPGDREAEAETWFDDNGWWGIAFVNAYRATGSRRYLTDAERALRYVAAAGWDPEGGGIWWNTGHPYKSGPALAADTLLATLIYQQDHSSFALSQARKFLVWANTGGFSSAEGLYVDNSLSATPVDYVEAPLIYAQALLCHLIGASNECTRAQQLTTTSLRRFGVLLDFSPQYDAIYLQWMLALYALEGDSTLYRIAADNARDAQTRARNGEGLYLLSWNGETLPAADAEPGMLQTQAATTSLFAWLAVYQPPPGA
;
A
#
# COMPACT_ATOMS: atom_id res chain seq x y z
N MET A 1 -55.55 -6.62 -9.17
CA MET A 1 -56.13 -5.30 -9.48
C MET A 1 -55.11 -4.58 -10.38
N ARG A 2 -55.60 -4.08 -11.51
CA ARG A 2 -54.84 -3.70 -12.72
C ARG A 2 -53.88 -2.50 -12.51
N MET A 3 -52.76 -2.55 -13.27
CA MET A 3 -51.89 -1.39 -13.61
C MET A 3 -52.66 -0.23 -14.27
N PRO A 4 -52.07 0.97 -14.32
CA PRO A 4 -51.88 1.55 -15.64
C PRO A 4 -50.46 2.01 -15.97
N LYS A 5 -50.15 1.89 -17.27
CA LYS A 5 -49.02 2.42 -18.04
C LYS A 5 -49.23 3.91 -18.28
N PHE A 6 -48.14 4.68 -18.28
CA PHE A 6 -48.01 5.95 -19.05
C PHE A 6 -46.57 6.10 -19.48
N LEU A 7 -46.27 5.90 -20.74
CA LEU A 7 -46.01 6.77 -21.89
C LEU A 7 -44.86 7.79 -21.73
N LEU A 8 -43.84 7.51 -22.58
CA LEU A 8 -42.77 8.39 -23.03
C LEU A 8 -43.34 9.57 -23.87
N PRO A 9 -42.62 10.70 -23.99
CA PRO A 9 -42.29 11.20 -25.31
C PRO A 9 -40.81 11.55 -25.57
N LEU A 10 -40.47 11.22 -26.72
CA LEU A 10 -39.51 11.54 -27.75
C LEU A 10 -38.88 12.96 -27.80
N LEU A 11 -37.56 12.93 -28.10
CA LEU A 11 -36.78 13.73 -29.06
C LEU A 11 -36.96 15.25 -29.17
N VAL A 12 -35.82 15.97 -28.98
CA VAL A 12 -35.40 16.99 -29.96
C VAL A 12 -33.87 16.98 -30.06
N ALA A 13 -33.40 16.76 -31.31
CA ALA A 13 -32.00 16.95 -31.72
C ALA A 13 -31.81 18.43 -32.10
N ALA A 14 -30.68 19.00 -31.68
CA ALA A 14 -30.20 20.27 -32.23
C ALA A 14 -28.74 20.09 -32.65
N ILE A 15 -28.53 20.12 -33.91
CA ILE A 15 -27.24 20.23 -34.62
C ILE A 15 -26.80 21.68 -34.56
N CYS A 16 -25.56 21.95 -34.11
CA CYS A 16 -24.85 23.18 -34.45
C CYS A 16 -23.45 22.83 -34.92
N LEU A 17 -23.16 23.25 -36.11
CA LEU A 17 -21.95 23.09 -36.90
C LEU A 17 -20.93 24.20 -36.62
N LEU A 18 -19.65 23.80 -36.72
CA LEU A 18 -18.47 24.52 -37.23
C LEU A 18 -17.78 25.58 -36.37
N GLY A 19 -16.53 25.28 -36.09
CA GLY A 19 -15.46 26.22 -35.72
C GLY A 19 -14.13 25.48 -35.59
N GLY A 20 -13.51 25.13 -36.71
CA GLY A 20 -12.20 24.50 -36.72
C GLY A 20 -11.10 25.50 -36.40
N VAL A 21 -10.28 25.20 -35.42
CA VAL A 21 -8.93 25.81 -35.25
C VAL A 21 -7.93 24.68 -35.33
N SER A 22 -7.18 24.70 -36.43
CA SER A 22 -6.06 23.80 -36.69
C SER A 22 -4.86 24.26 -35.87
N VAL A 23 -4.40 23.42 -34.94
CA VAL A 23 -3.10 23.59 -34.30
C VAL A 23 -2.21 22.46 -34.79
N ALA A 24 -1.12 22.79 -35.42
CA ALA A 24 -0.13 21.88 -35.98
C ALA A 24 0.58 21.07 -34.88
N PRO A 25 0.88 19.79 -35.10
CA PRO A 25 1.64 18.99 -34.14
C PRO A 25 3.13 19.30 -34.26
N SER A 26 3.74 19.69 -33.13
CA SER A 26 5.19 19.76 -32.99
C SER A 26 5.76 18.33 -32.97
N ALA A 27 6.64 18.07 -33.92
CA ALA A 27 7.35 16.81 -34.06
C ALA A 27 8.32 16.58 -32.90
N PHE A 28 8.07 15.59 -32.06
CA PHE A 28 9.09 15.02 -31.19
C PHE A 28 9.81 13.90 -31.94
N ALA A 29 11.12 14.08 -32.09
CA ALA A 29 12.01 13.14 -32.76
C ALA A 29 12.07 11.82 -31.99
N ALA A 30 11.68 10.74 -32.66
CA ALA A 30 11.85 9.36 -32.17
C ALA A 30 13.35 8.98 -32.28
N ALA A 31 13.99 8.79 -31.14
CA ALA A 31 15.30 8.13 -31.08
C ALA A 31 15.11 6.61 -31.21
N THR A 32 15.52 6.07 -32.34
CA THR A 32 15.61 4.61 -32.59
C THR A 32 16.68 4.00 -31.68
N MET A 33 16.30 3.19 -30.70
CA MET A 33 17.24 2.33 -29.99
C MET A 33 17.33 0.98 -30.68
N THR A 34 18.48 0.74 -31.29
CA THR A 34 18.92 -0.57 -31.75
C THR A 34 19.42 -1.39 -30.57
N SER A 35 18.84 -2.58 -30.36
CA SER A 35 19.36 -3.58 -29.43
C SER A 35 20.64 -4.24 -29.95
N PRO A 36 21.64 -4.43 -29.08
CA PRO A 36 22.50 -5.61 -29.18
C PRO A 36 22.38 -6.45 -27.91
N GLY A 37 22.35 -7.77 -28.10
CA GLY A 37 22.38 -8.75 -27.02
C GLY A 37 23.65 -8.57 -26.15
N ALA A 38 23.44 -8.53 -24.84
CA ALA A 38 24.52 -8.55 -23.87
C ALA A 38 24.31 -9.74 -22.92
N THR A 39 25.31 -10.58 -22.86
CA THR A 39 25.61 -11.56 -21.81
C THR A 39 25.67 -10.89 -20.43
N PRO A 40 25.37 -11.60 -19.31
CA PRO A 40 25.46 -11.02 -17.99
C PRO A 40 26.94 -10.87 -17.60
N ALA A 41 27.44 -9.67 -17.81
CA ALA A 41 28.76 -9.25 -17.28
C ALA A 41 28.52 -8.32 -16.08
N ASP A 42 29.37 -8.47 -15.08
CA ASP A 42 29.51 -7.73 -13.83
C ASP A 42 28.92 -6.31 -13.87
N ALA A 43 27.94 -6.06 -13.00
CA ALA A 43 27.37 -4.75 -12.83
C ALA A 43 28.45 -3.79 -12.31
N ALA A 44 28.89 -2.88 -13.18
CA ALA A 44 29.72 -1.75 -12.79
C ALA A 44 29.02 -0.95 -11.67
N PRO A 45 29.75 -0.34 -10.73
CA PRO A 45 29.17 0.46 -9.68
C PRO A 45 28.36 1.61 -10.31
N VAL A 46 27.07 1.68 -9.95
CA VAL A 46 26.18 2.76 -10.38
C VAL A 46 26.77 4.05 -9.84
N ALA A 47 27.22 4.92 -10.77
CA ALA A 47 27.75 6.22 -10.43
C ALA A 47 26.67 7.05 -9.71
N GLY A 48 26.96 7.46 -8.44
CA GLY A 48 26.20 8.49 -7.75
C GLY A 48 24.89 8.06 -7.14
N ALA A 49 24.90 7.07 -6.21
CA ALA A 49 23.80 6.97 -5.25
C ALA A 49 23.66 8.33 -4.52
N PRO A 50 22.46 8.93 -4.40
CA PRO A 50 22.29 10.19 -3.71
C PRO A 50 22.79 10.07 -2.27
N THR A 51 23.61 11.03 -1.85
CA THR A 51 24.09 11.09 -0.46
C THR A 51 22.91 11.35 0.45
N LEU A 52 22.64 10.43 1.38
CA LEU A 52 21.58 10.61 2.37
C LEU A 52 21.92 11.77 3.31
N SER A 53 20.91 12.52 3.71
CA SER A 53 21.03 13.48 4.81
C SER A 53 21.24 12.77 6.14
N ALA A 54 21.79 13.46 7.16
CA ALA A 54 21.96 12.89 8.50
C ALA A 54 20.64 12.37 9.09
N THR A 55 19.51 13.03 8.80
CA THR A 55 18.17 12.60 9.20
C THR A 55 17.79 11.28 8.53
N GLN A 56 18.01 11.15 7.22
CA GLN A 56 17.75 9.90 6.51
C GLN A 56 18.65 8.75 6.99
N GLU A 57 19.94 9.01 7.23
CA GLU A 57 20.88 8.01 7.79
C GLU A 57 20.43 7.51 9.16
N ARG A 58 19.94 8.41 10.02
CA ARG A 58 19.39 8.04 11.33
C ARG A 58 18.18 7.13 11.19
N TYR A 59 17.22 7.48 10.35
CA TYR A 59 16.05 6.64 10.14
C TYR A 59 16.38 5.30 9.48
N LEU A 60 17.31 5.30 8.52
CA LEU A 60 17.81 4.06 7.92
C LEU A 60 18.46 3.14 8.94
N ALA A 61 19.25 3.69 9.87
CA ALA A 61 19.85 2.92 10.95
C ALA A 61 18.81 2.30 11.88
N LEU A 62 17.74 3.05 12.24
CA LEU A 62 16.62 2.55 13.03
C LEU A 62 15.85 1.43 12.29
N ALA A 63 15.59 1.61 11.00
CA ALA A 63 14.93 0.60 10.17
C ALA A 63 15.74 -0.70 10.11
N LYS A 64 17.05 -0.61 9.85
CA LYS A 64 17.95 -1.78 9.85
C LYS A 64 17.99 -2.49 11.19
N ALA A 65 18.08 -1.73 12.29
CA ALA A 65 18.04 -2.29 13.65
C ALA A 65 16.71 -3.01 13.92
N GLY A 66 15.57 -2.45 13.45
CA GLY A 66 14.26 -3.05 13.56
C GLY A 66 14.13 -4.38 12.81
N VAL A 67 14.63 -4.44 11.56
CA VAL A 67 14.66 -5.68 10.76
C VAL A 67 15.56 -6.75 11.43
N ILE A 68 16.72 -6.35 11.96
CA ILE A 68 17.60 -7.27 12.70
C ILE A 68 16.87 -7.81 13.94
N LYS A 69 16.21 -6.94 14.71
CA LYS A 69 15.43 -7.31 15.89
C LYS A 69 14.29 -8.27 15.52
N ALA A 70 13.55 -8.00 14.44
CA ALA A 70 12.50 -8.88 13.95
C ALA A 70 13.05 -10.28 13.63
N LYS A 71 14.19 -10.34 12.95
CA LYS A 71 14.84 -11.62 12.64
C LYS A 71 15.36 -12.34 13.89
N GLN A 72 15.88 -11.63 14.87
CA GLN A 72 16.39 -12.25 16.11
C GLN A 72 15.29 -12.83 16.99
N ARG A 73 14.09 -12.25 16.97
CA ARG A 73 13.01 -12.58 17.91
C ARG A 73 11.91 -13.45 17.30
N TRP A 74 11.53 -13.23 16.04
CA TRP A 74 10.38 -13.91 15.40
C TRP A 74 10.76 -14.92 14.32
N TRP A 75 12.03 -14.99 13.91
CA TRP A 75 12.44 -16.00 12.93
C TRP A 75 12.54 -17.37 13.58
N ASP A 76 11.77 -18.33 13.05
CA ASP A 76 11.89 -19.73 13.43
C ASP A 76 12.70 -20.50 12.36
N PRO A 77 13.89 -21.03 12.69
CA PRO A 77 14.73 -21.76 11.74
C PRO A 77 14.13 -23.10 11.32
N HIS A 78 13.28 -23.74 12.15
CA HIS A 78 12.64 -25.01 11.82
C HIS A 78 11.51 -24.81 10.80
N LEU A 79 10.74 -23.74 10.94
CA LEU A 79 9.70 -23.35 10.00
C LEU A 79 10.25 -22.60 8.78
N ASN A 80 11.51 -22.16 8.87
CA ASN A 80 12.18 -21.31 7.88
C ASN A 80 11.33 -20.07 7.52
N TRP A 81 10.66 -19.50 8.52
CA TRP A 81 9.84 -18.31 8.40
C TRP A 81 9.63 -17.62 9.73
N TYR A 82 8.95 -16.49 9.71
CA TYR A 82 8.61 -15.74 10.92
C TYR A 82 7.39 -16.33 11.60
N VAL A 83 7.33 -16.23 12.92
CA VAL A 83 6.14 -16.44 13.72
C VAL A 83 5.40 -15.12 13.94
N SER A 84 4.09 -15.18 14.13
CA SER A 84 3.27 -13.98 14.35
C SER A 84 3.49 -13.38 15.74
N HIS A 85 3.56 -14.24 16.75
CA HIS A 85 3.65 -13.87 18.16
C HIS A 85 4.80 -14.56 18.89
N LEU A 86 5.49 -13.83 19.80
CA LEU A 86 6.55 -14.41 20.63
C LEU A 86 6.03 -15.41 21.67
N ASN A 87 4.83 -15.19 22.19
CA ASN A 87 4.32 -15.93 23.35
C ASN A 87 3.17 -16.90 23.03
N ASP A 88 2.67 -16.92 21.80
CA ASP A 88 1.53 -17.77 21.40
C ASP A 88 1.77 -18.53 20.10
N HIS A 89 2.78 -19.38 20.09
CA HIS A 89 3.12 -20.24 18.94
C HIS A 89 2.07 -21.30 18.61
N LYS A 90 1.15 -21.61 19.54
CA LYS A 90 0.10 -22.60 19.28
C LYS A 90 -1.05 -22.03 18.48
N ARG A 91 -1.43 -20.79 18.81
CA ARG A 91 -2.52 -20.08 18.16
C ARG A 91 -2.07 -19.40 16.86
N TYR A 92 -0.83 -18.90 16.84
CA TYR A 92 -0.24 -18.17 15.72
C TYR A 92 1.11 -18.77 15.34
N PRO A 93 1.12 -19.99 14.74
CA PRO A 93 2.37 -20.70 14.48
C PRO A 93 3.26 -20.01 13.45
N LEU A 94 2.64 -19.37 12.44
CA LEU A 94 3.34 -18.64 11.38
C LEU A 94 2.72 -17.25 11.22
N ALA A 95 3.54 -16.29 10.83
CA ALA A 95 3.09 -14.98 10.44
C ALA A 95 2.19 -15.07 9.19
N THR A 96 1.04 -14.41 9.25
CA THR A 96 0.15 -14.22 8.11
C THR A 96 0.75 -13.20 7.12
N ILE A 97 0.08 -12.98 5.98
CA ILE A 97 0.41 -11.85 5.11
C ILE A 97 0.35 -10.56 5.92
N TRP A 98 -0.76 -10.31 6.60
CA TRP A 98 -0.98 -9.09 7.39
C TRP A 98 0.10 -8.84 8.45
N ASP A 99 0.61 -9.91 9.11
CA ASP A 99 1.74 -9.79 10.05
C ASP A 99 3.06 -9.46 9.35
N SER A 100 3.22 -9.88 8.09
CA SER A 100 4.49 -9.87 7.36
C SER A 100 4.66 -8.68 6.42
N VAL A 101 3.56 -8.07 5.95
CA VAL A 101 3.58 -6.91 5.04
C VAL A 101 4.48 -5.79 5.55
N PRO A 102 4.39 -5.32 6.81
CA PRO A 102 5.23 -4.22 7.25
C PRO A 102 6.72 -4.54 7.25
N LEU A 103 7.08 -5.83 7.43
CA LEU A 103 8.49 -6.24 7.34
C LEU A 103 8.99 -6.27 5.89
N PHE A 104 8.13 -6.67 4.94
CA PHE A 104 8.45 -6.59 3.51
C PHE A 104 8.66 -5.13 3.10
N GLU A 105 7.72 -4.25 3.43
CA GLU A 105 7.79 -2.80 3.19
C GLU A 105 9.03 -2.15 3.86
N SER A 106 9.45 -2.64 5.03
CA SER A 106 10.68 -2.19 5.68
C SER A 106 11.92 -2.52 4.84
N LEU A 107 11.98 -3.72 4.27
CA LEU A 107 13.09 -4.16 3.42
C LEU A 107 13.10 -3.42 2.08
N ASP A 108 11.93 -3.16 1.51
CA ASP A 108 11.78 -2.35 0.31
C ASP A 108 12.30 -0.93 0.53
N GLY A 109 11.82 -0.26 1.59
CA GLY A 109 12.26 1.09 1.94
C GLY A 109 13.76 1.18 2.20
N ILE A 110 14.34 0.18 2.90
CA ILE A 110 15.79 0.11 3.15
C ILE A 110 16.59 -0.01 1.85
N ASP A 111 16.17 -0.86 0.91
CA ASP A 111 16.89 -1.04 -0.36
C ASP A 111 16.69 0.15 -1.30
N ILE A 112 15.52 0.78 -1.30
CA ILE A 112 15.24 2.01 -2.06
C ILE A 112 16.09 3.18 -1.52
N ALA A 113 16.13 3.36 -0.18
CA ALA A 113 16.89 4.45 0.44
C ALA A 113 18.41 4.27 0.26
N GLN A 114 18.91 3.05 0.33
CA GLN A 114 20.34 2.75 0.20
C GLN A 114 20.55 1.48 -0.61
N PRO A 115 20.51 1.57 -1.95
CA PRO A 115 20.71 0.42 -2.83
C PRO A 115 22.17 -0.09 -2.72
N ASN A 116 22.31 -1.30 -2.18
CA ASN A 116 23.58 -2.00 -2.12
C ASN A 116 23.38 -3.51 -2.10
N ALA A 117 24.45 -4.28 -2.32
CA ALA A 117 24.38 -5.73 -2.42
C ALA A 117 23.84 -6.43 -1.14
N ALA A 118 24.05 -5.85 0.05
CA ALA A 118 23.58 -6.45 1.30
C ALA A 118 22.07 -6.23 1.49
N ASN A 119 21.58 -4.99 1.30
CA ASN A 119 20.17 -4.63 1.39
C ASN A 119 19.38 -5.38 0.30
N ARG A 120 19.88 -5.37 -0.94
CA ARG A 120 19.31 -6.11 -2.06
C ARG A 120 19.16 -7.60 -1.77
N ARG A 121 20.18 -8.25 -1.21
CA ARG A 121 20.11 -9.68 -0.84
C ARG A 121 19.08 -9.94 0.25
N ALA A 122 18.94 -9.05 1.23
CA ALA A 122 17.95 -9.19 2.29
C ALA A 122 16.53 -9.11 1.72
N LEU A 123 16.25 -8.11 0.89
CA LEU A 123 14.97 -7.93 0.20
C LEU A 123 14.64 -9.14 -0.68
N VAL A 124 15.54 -9.52 -1.58
CA VAL A 124 15.32 -10.65 -2.51
C VAL A 124 15.07 -11.96 -1.76
N LYS A 125 15.79 -12.18 -0.64
CA LYS A 125 15.58 -13.36 0.20
C LYS A 125 14.21 -13.36 0.84
N PHE A 126 13.73 -12.24 1.34
CA PHE A 126 12.38 -12.12 1.92
C PHE A 126 11.32 -12.32 0.85
N ALA A 127 11.44 -11.63 -0.29
CA ALA A 127 10.52 -11.76 -1.42
C ALA A 127 10.42 -13.21 -1.94
N ALA A 128 11.52 -13.95 -1.96
CA ALA A 128 11.50 -15.38 -2.29
C ALA A 128 10.71 -16.21 -1.25
N GLY A 129 10.77 -15.84 0.04
CA GLY A 129 9.95 -16.43 1.08
C GLY A 129 8.47 -16.06 0.96
N ALA A 130 8.18 -14.84 0.52
CA ALA A 130 6.85 -14.32 0.27
C ALA A 130 6.08 -15.12 -0.79
N GLU A 131 6.75 -15.72 -1.74
CA GLU A 131 6.15 -16.64 -2.72
C GLU A 131 5.48 -17.88 -2.10
N ARG A 132 5.76 -18.21 -0.86
CA ARG A 132 5.12 -19.33 -0.16
C ARG A 132 3.63 -19.10 0.11
N TYR A 133 3.19 -17.84 0.10
CA TYR A 133 1.79 -17.47 0.25
C TYR A 133 0.99 -17.63 -1.05
N LEU A 134 1.67 -17.78 -2.21
CA LEU A 134 0.99 -18.02 -3.47
C LEU A 134 0.23 -19.35 -3.46
N ASN A 135 -1.08 -19.28 -3.49
CA ASN A 135 -1.97 -20.42 -3.62
C ASN A 135 -2.50 -20.52 -5.07
N ARG A 136 -2.01 -21.51 -5.79
CA ARG A 136 -2.42 -21.78 -7.18
C ARG A 136 -3.76 -22.52 -7.28
N GLY A 137 -4.26 -23.01 -6.14
CA GLY A 137 -5.54 -23.70 -6.02
C GLY A 137 -6.74 -22.77 -6.00
N LEU A 138 -6.58 -21.50 -5.55
CA LEU A 138 -7.67 -20.54 -5.44
C LEU A 138 -8.43 -20.35 -6.76
N ARG A 139 -9.71 -20.02 -6.65
CA ARG A 139 -10.61 -19.80 -7.78
C ARG A 139 -11.20 -18.38 -7.70
N PRO A 140 -11.52 -17.71 -8.82
CA PRO A 140 -11.34 -18.20 -10.20
C PRO A 140 -9.89 -18.13 -10.72
N LEU A 141 -8.98 -17.45 -10.01
CA LEU A 141 -7.57 -17.25 -10.38
C LEU A 141 -6.65 -17.54 -9.18
N PRO A 142 -5.37 -17.85 -9.41
CA PRO A 142 -4.37 -17.88 -8.36
C PRO A 142 -4.25 -16.54 -7.64
N GLY A 143 -4.10 -16.57 -6.30
CA GLY A 143 -3.91 -15.41 -5.43
C GLY A 143 -3.05 -15.77 -4.23
N TYR A 144 -3.01 -14.90 -3.24
CA TYR A 144 -2.21 -15.11 -2.03
C TYR A 144 -3.12 -15.44 -0.85
N SER A 145 -2.92 -16.64 -0.26
CA SER A 145 -3.60 -17.08 0.95
C SER A 145 -2.92 -16.50 2.19
N PRO A 146 -3.65 -16.38 3.32
CA PRO A 146 -3.12 -15.73 4.53
C PRO A 146 -1.92 -16.45 5.13
N TYR A 147 -1.82 -17.76 4.97
CA TYR A 147 -0.72 -18.56 5.52
C TYR A 147 0.22 -19.12 4.44
N PRO A 148 1.53 -19.17 4.73
CA PRO A 148 2.48 -19.72 3.77
C PRO A 148 2.31 -21.23 3.63
N GLY A 149 2.19 -21.69 2.41
CA GLY A 149 2.04 -23.12 2.09
C GLY A 149 0.62 -23.59 1.83
N ASP A 150 -0.39 -22.77 2.02
CA ASP A 150 -1.77 -23.08 1.65
C ASP A 150 -1.89 -23.46 0.19
N ARG A 151 -2.72 -24.50 -0.07
CA ARG A 151 -2.98 -25.00 -1.44
C ARG A 151 -4.47 -25.31 -1.65
N GLU A 152 -5.28 -25.13 -0.61
CA GLU A 152 -6.71 -25.40 -0.64
C GLU A 152 -7.40 -24.41 -1.57
N ALA A 153 -8.31 -24.91 -2.44
CA ALA A 153 -9.08 -24.06 -3.35
C ALA A 153 -10.09 -23.19 -2.61
N GLU A 154 -10.55 -23.65 -1.46
CA GLU A 154 -11.54 -23.01 -0.60
C GLU A 154 -10.89 -22.29 0.60
N ALA A 155 -9.58 -22.08 0.59
CA ALA A 155 -8.90 -21.34 1.65
C ALA A 155 -9.54 -19.96 1.82
N GLU A 156 -9.97 -19.63 3.03
CA GLU A 156 -10.44 -18.29 3.34
C GLU A 156 -9.31 -17.30 3.06
N THR A 157 -9.60 -16.31 2.23
CA THR A 157 -8.58 -15.39 1.69
C THR A 157 -9.10 -13.97 1.78
N TRP A 158 -8.28 -13.09 2.34
CA TRP A 158 -8.58 -11.68 2.48
C TRP A 158 -8.12 -10.90 1.26
N PHE A 159 -8.98 -10.01 0.76
CA PHE A 159 -8.68 -9.25 -0.45
C PHE A 159 -7.74 -8.08 -0.16
N ASP A 160 -7.84 -7.45 1.01
CA ASP A 160 -6.87 -6.46 1.47
C ASP A 160 -5.46 -7.04 1.64
N ASP A 161 -5.31 -8.27 2.16
CA ASP A 161 -4.03 -8.98 2.23
C ASP A 161 -3.39 -9.10 0.84
N ASN A 162 -4.18 -9.44 -0.20
CA ASN A 162 -3.69 -9.50 -1.57
C ASN A 162 -3.26 -8.12 -2.07
N GLY A 163 -4.03 -7.08 -1.77
CA GLY A 163 -3.70 -5.70 -2.12
C GLY A 163 -2.39 -5.25 -1.47
N TRP A 164 -2.24 -5.40 -0.17
CA TRP A 164 -1.02 -5.02 0.55
C TRP A 164 0.21 -5.81 0.11
N TRP A 165 0.05 -7.11 -0.11
CA TRP A 165 1.14 -7.95 -0.63
C TRP A 165 1.56 -7.53 -2.05
N GLY A 166 0.57 -7.20 -2.89
CA GLY A 166 0.80 -6.66 -4.22
C GLY A 166 1.58 -5.35 -4.21
N ILE A 167 1.24 -4.43 -3.28
CA ILE A 167 1.95 -3.15 -3.09
C ILE A 167 3.41 -3.39 -2.71
N ALA A 168 3.68 -4.28 -1.75
CA ALA A 168 5.05 -4.65 -1.37
C ALA A 168 5.81 -5.22 -2.58
N PHE A 169 5.20 -6.06 -3.42
CA PHE A 169 5.83 -6.51 -4.65
C PHE A 169 6.09 -5.39 -5.66
N VAL A 170 5.20 -4.37 -5.79
CA VAL A 170 5.51 -3.18 -6.61
C VAL A 170 6.73 -2.44 -6.05
N ASN A 171 6.84 -2.29 -4.73
CA ASN A 171 7.98 -1.65 -4.10
C ASN A 171 9.27 -2.48 -4.28
N ALA A 172 9.20 -3.81 -4.20
CA ALA A 172 10.31 -4.70 -4.54
C ALA A 172 10.73 -4.55 -6.01
N TYR A 173 9.77 -4.36 -6.94
CA TYR A 173 10.09 -4.02 -8.34
C TYR A 173 10.82 -2.68 -8.44
N ARG A 174 10.33 -1.64 -7.78
CA ARG A 174 10.98 -0.30 -7.75
C ARG A 174 12.40 -0.37 -7.21
N ALA A 175 12.61 -1.15 -6.14
CA ALA A 175 13.92 -1.34 -5.55
C ALA A 175 14.88 -2.08 -6.48
N THR A 176 14.42 -3.17 -7.13
CA THR A 176 15.29 -4.16 -7.78
C THR A 176 15.34 -4.06 -9.31
N GLY A 177 14.31 -3.47 -9.94
CA GLY A 177 14.08 -3.52 -11.39
C GLY A 177 13.62 -4.89 -11.91
N SER A 178 13.40 -5.88 -11.05
CA SER A 178 13.04 -7.24 -11.45
C SER A 178 11.56 -7.35 -11.82
N ARG A 179 11.26 -7.51 -13.12
CA ARG A 179 9.89 -7.68 -13.66
C ARG A 179 9.08 -8.79 -13.00
N ARG A 180 9.73 -9.78 -12.40
CA ARG A 180 9.06 -10.84 -11.64
C ARG A 180 8.14 -10.27 -10.58
N TYR A 181 8.62 -9.30 -9.80
CA TYR A 181 7.82 -8.71 -8.71
C TYR A 181 6.62 -7.91 -9.22
N LEU A 182 6.75 -7.22 -10.35
CA LEU A 182 5.60 -6.58 -10.96
C LEU A 182 4.55 -7.62 -11.43
N THR A 183 4.99 -8.77 -11.98
CA THR A 183 4.10 -9.89 -12.32
C THR A 183 3.39 -10.47 -11.09
N ASP A 184 4.07 -10.52 -9.93
CA ASP A 184 3.48 -10.99 -8.68
C ASP A 184 2.43 -9.98 -8.16
N ALA A 185 2.70 -8.68 -8.27
CA ALA A 185 1.74 -7.62 -7.98
C ALA A 185 0.51 -7.66 -8.89
N GLU A 186 0.72 -7.83 -10.21
CA GLU A 186 -0.38 -7.99 -11.17
C GLU A 186 -1.25 -9.21 -10.87
N ARG A 187 -0.66 -10.30 -10.40
CA ARG A 187 -1.40 -11.50 -9.99
C ARG A 187 -2.34 -11.22 -8.83
N ALA A 188 -1.87 -10.49 -7.81
CA ALA A 188 -2.70 -10.06 -6.69
C ALA A 188 -3.89 -9.24 -7.18
N LEU A 189 -3.64 -8.19 -7.98
CA LEU A 189 -4.70 -7.34 -8.52
C LEU A 189 -5.71 -8.14 -9.37
N ARG A 190 -5.25 -9.07 -10.22
CA ARG A 190 -6.14 -9.90 -11.05
C ARG A 190 -7.01 -10.81 -10.20
N TYR A 191 -6.47 -11.38 -9.14
CA TYR A 191 -7.24 -12.20 -8.21
C TYR A 191 -8.35 -11.38 -7.55
N VAL A 192 -8.02 -10.22 -6.98
CA VAL A 192 -9.03 -9.36 -6.34
C VAL A 192 -10.06 -8.84 -7.33
N ALA A 193 -9.66 -8.44 -8.53
CA ALA A 193 -10.59 -8.00 -9.56
C ALA A 193 -11.57 -9.09 -10.00
N ALA A 194 -11.18 -10.37 -9.92
CA ALA A 194 -11.98 -11.51 -10.36
C ALA A 194 -12.79 -12.15 -9.22
N ALA A 195 -12.25 -12.19 -8.00
CA ALA A 195 -12.87 -12.86 -6.85
C ALA A 195 -13.44 -11.89 -5.82
N GLY A 196 -12.80 -10.73 -5.65
CA GLY A 196 -13.14 -9.77 -4.59
C GLY A 196 -14.16 -8.72 -5.00
N TRP A 197 -14.25 -8.39 -6.28
CA TRP A 197 -15.20 -7.40 -6.75
C TRP A 197 -16.63 -7.95 -6.84
N ASP A 198 -17.59 -7.22 -6.26
CA ASP A 198 -19.01 -7.55 -6.42
C ASP A 198 -19.53 -7.06 -7.80
N PRO A 199 -19.94 -7.95 -8.69
CA PRO A 199 -20.44 -7.56 -10.02
C PRO A 199 -21.81 -6.90 -9.99
N GLU A 200 -22.62 -7.09 -8.93
CA GLU A 200 -23.99 -6.58 -8.82
C GLU A 200 -24.03 -5.24 -8.09
N GLY A 201 -23.46 -5.17 -6.88
CA GLY A 201 -23.49 -3.96 -6.04
C GLY A 201 -22.24 -3.11 -6.10
N GLY A 202 -21.20 -3.59 -6.76
CA GLY A 202 -19.89 -2.97 -6.74
C GLY A 202 -19.20 -3.07 -5.37
N GLY A 203 -17.97 -2.53 -5.29
CA GLY A 203 -17.14 -2.61 -4.10
C GLY A 203 -16.39 -3.93 -3.97
N ILE A 204 -15.38 -3.91 -3.12
CA ILE A 204 -14.55 -5.09 -2.85
C ILE A 204 -15.01 -5.71 -1.53
N TRP A 205 -15.27 -7.01 -1.52
CA TRP A 205 -15.54 -7.75 -0.31
C TRP A 205 -14.30 -7.82 0.60
N TRP A 206 -14.49 -8.04 1.88
CA TRP A 206 -13.37 -8.19 2.80
C TRP A 206 -12.60 -9.50 2.56
N ASN A 207 -13.33 -10.61 2.47
CA ASN A 207 -12.74 -11.92 2.20
C ASN A 207 -13.66 -12.76 1.32
N THR A 208 -13.25 -13.98 1.02
CA THR A 208 -13.99 -14.95 0.20
C THR A 208 -15.32 -15.37 0.80
N GLY A 209 -15.60 -15.11 2.08
CA GLY A 209 -16.90 -15.31 2.72
C GLY A 209 -17.92 -14.20 2.46
N HIS A 210 -17.51 -13.09 1.84
CA HIS A 210 -18.35 -11.94 1.45
C HIS A 210 -19.16 -11.32 2.61
N PRO A 211 -18.58 -11.07 3.80
CA PRO A 211 -19.36 -10.60 4.95
C PRO A 211 -19.82 -9.14 4.80
N TYR A 212 -18.99 -8.29 4.20
CA TYR A 212 -19.24 -6.86 3.96
C TYR A 212 -18.25 -6.29 2.93
N LYS A 213 -18.54 -5.11 2.39
CA LYS A 213 -17.59 -4.35 1.56
C LYS A 213 -16.55 -3.71 2.46
N SER A 214 -15.28 -3.86 2.12
CA SER A 214 -14.15 -3.49 2.96
C SER A 214 -13.48 -2.21 2.46
N GLY A 215 -13.31 -1.25 3.38
CA GLY A 215 -12.48 -0.06 3.16
C GLY A 215 -11.01 -0.40 2.95
N PRO A 216 -10.40 -1.24 3.81
CA PRO A 216 -9.02 -1.70 3.63
C PRO A 216 -8.76 -2.37 2.27
N ALA A 217 -9.64 -3.30 1.83
CA ALA A 217 -9.49 -3.93 0.52
C ALA A 217 -9.64 -2.89 -0.62
N LEU A 218 -10.64 -2.00 -0.52
CA LEU A 218 -10.80 -0.94 -1.51
C LEU A 218 -9.56 -0.04 -1.59
N ALA A 219 -8.99 0.34 -0.44
CA ALA A 219 -7.83 1.21 -0.36
C ALA A 219 -6.56 0.55 -0.92
N ALA A 220 -6.26 -0.67 -0.46
CA ALA A 220 -5.11 -1.43 -0.90
C ALA A 220 -5.15 -1.71 -2.42
N ASP A 221 -6.28 -2.19 -2.92
CA ASP A 221 -6.39 -2.61 -4.32
C ASP A 221 -6.51 -1.45 -5.31
N THR A 222 -7.12 -0.34 -4.90
CA THR A 222 -7.11 0.90 -5.69
C THR A 222 -5.68 1.44 -5.83
N LEU A 223 -4.96 1.48 -4.72
CA LEU A 223 -3.58 1.93 -4.70
C LEU A 223 -2.69 0.97 -5.51
N LEU A 224 -2.81 -0.34 -5.30
CA LEU A 224 -2.08 -1.36 -6.07
C LEU A 224 -2.28 -1.17 -7.57
N ALA A 225 -3.53 -1.02 -8.00
CA ALA A 225 -3.85 -0.81 -9.42
C ALA A 225 -3.21 0.48 -9.95
N THR A 226 -3.24 1.57 -9.17
CA THR A 226 -2.63 2.85 -9.55
C THR A 226 -1.10 2.74 -9.64
N LEU A 227 -0.46 2.06 -8.69
CA LEU A 227 0.98 1.83 -8.68
C LEU A 227 1.45 0.94 -9.85
N ILE A 228 0.72 -0.12 -10.17
CA ILE A 228 1.02 -0.95 -11.37
C ILE A 228 0.92 -0.08 -12.63
N TYR A 229 -0.14 0.72 -12.76
CA TYR A 229 -0.27 1.64 -13.89
C TYR A 229 0.90 2.63 -13.98
N GLN A 230 1.37 3.16 -12.86
CA GLN A 230 2.56 4.02 -12.83
C GLN A 230 3.81 3.32 -13.38
N GLN A 231 3.96 2.00 -13.18
CA GLN A 231 5.16 1.28 -13.58
C GLN A 231 5.18 0.85 -15.05
N ASP A 232 4.04 0.44 -15.61
CA ASP A 232 4.01 -0.18 -16.95
C ASP A 232 2.89 0.32 -17.87
N HIS A 233 2.11 1.30 -17.41
CA HIS A 233 0.96 1.86 -18.14
C HIS A 233 -0.11 0.80 -18.52
N SER A 234 -0.25 -0.24 -17.71
CA SER A 234 -1.25 -1.29 -17.89
C SER A 234 -2.66 -0.73 -17.99
N SER A 235 -3.32 -0.88 -19.15
CA SER A 235 -4.70 -0.46 -19.35
C SER A 235 -5.67 -1.20 -18.42
N PHE A 236 -5.38 -2.47 -18.09
CA PHE A 236 -6.13 -3.23 -17.10
C PHE A 236 -6.04 -2.58 -15.73
N ALA A 237 -4.83 -2.27 -15.26
CA ALA A 237 -4.62 -1.65 -13.94
C ALA A 237 -5.32 -0.29 -13.86
N LEU A 238 -5.18 0.57 -14.86
CA LEU A 238 -5.89 1.86 -14.91
C LEU A 238 -7.42 1.66 -14.87
N SER A 239 -7.93 0.67 -15.60
CA SER A 239 -9.36 0.37 -15.60
C SER A 239 -9.85 -0.07 -14.22
N GLN A 240 -9.08 -0.90 -13.49
CA GLN A 240 -9.45 -1.29 -12.13
C GLN A 240 -9.37 -0.11 -11.15
N ALA A 241 -8.31 0.70 -11.18
CA ALA A 241 -8.18 1.88 -10.32
C ALA A 241 -9.38 2.83 -10.49
N ARG A 242 -9.75 3.14 -11.73
CA ARG A 242 -10.93 3.98 -12.03
C ARG A 242 -12.23 3.34 -11.56
N LYS A 243 -12.43 2.04 -11.82
CA LYS A 243 -13.63 1.31 -11.40
C LYS A 243 -13.81 1.37 -9.88
N PHE A 244 -12.76 1.14 -9.14
CA PHE A 244 -12.77 1.15 -7.68
C PHE A 244 -13.02 2.56 -7.13
N LEU A 245 -12.36 3.59 -7.67
CA LEU A 245 -12.57 4.97 -7.26
C LEU A 245 -13.96 5.51 -7.61
N VAL A 246 -14.49 5.19 -8.79
CA VAL A 246 -15.86 5.59 -9.15
C VAL A 246 -16.84 5.02 -8.14
N TRP A 247 -16.74 3.76 -7.78
CA TRP A 247 -17.62 3.16 -6.79
C TRP A 247 -17.42 3.80 -5.41
N ALA A 248 -16.17 4.01 -4.97
CA ALA A 248 -15.86 4.64 -3.68
C ALA A 248 -16.48 6.04 -3.56
N ASN A 249 -16.40 6.83 -4.64
CA ASN A 249 -16.87 8.21 -4.66
C ASN A 249 -18.38 8.38 -4.90
N THR A 250 -19.06 7.37 -5.47
CA THR A 250 -20.48 7.47 -5.85
C THR A 250 -21.38 6.49 -5.09
N GLY A 251 -20.83 5.41 -4.54
CA GLY A 251 -21.57 4.32 -3.91
C GLY A 251 -22.01 4.56 -2.46
N GLY A 252 -21.85 5.78 -1.93
CA GLY A 252 -22.19 6.07 -0.53
C GLY A 252 -21.21 5.46 0.49
N PHE A 253 -20.02 5.07 0.06
CA PHE A 253 -18.97 4.49 0.91
C PHE A 253 -18.18 5.59 1.62
N SER A 254 -18.88 6.53 2.25
CA SER A 254 -18.29 7.67 2.96
C SER A 254 -19.04 8.01 4.23
N SER A 255 -18.31 8.53 5.22
CA SER A 255 -18.84 9.08 6.46
C SER A 255 -19.55 10.42 6.21
N ALA A 256 -20.22 10.93 7.25
CA ALA A 256 -20.81 12.27 7.25
C ALA A 256 -19.77 13.39 7.03
N GLU A 257 -18.50 13.13 7.35
CA GLU A 257 -17.37 14.04 7.14
C GLU A 257 -16.82 13.99 5.70
N GLY A 258 -17.31 13.06 4.88
CA GLY A 258 -16.86 12.84 3.52
C GLY A 258 -15.57 12.02 3.38
N LEU A 259 -15.07 11.43 4.46
CA LEU A 259 -13.99 10.42 4.45
C LEU A 259 -14.57 9.05 4.13
N TYR A 260 -13.75 8.14 3.63
CA TYR A 260 -14.15 6.76 3.40
C TYR A 260 -14.35 6.02 4.73
N VAL A 261 -15.17 4.98 4.71
CA VAL A 261 -15.48 4.21 5.91
C VAL A 261 -14.68 2.90 5.96
N ASP A 262 -14.52 2.37 7.17
CA ASP A 262 -13.85 1.08 7.38
C ASP A 262 -14.54 -0.06 6.62
N ASN A 263 -15.87 -0.11 6.68
CA ASN A 263 -16.65 -1.13 5.98
C ASN A 263 -18.11 -0.70 5.76
N SER A 264 -18.85 -1.45 4.93
CA SER A 264 -20.24 -1.13 4.59
C SER A 264 -21.25 -1.28 5.75
N LEU A 265 -20.81 -1.79 6.90
CA LEU A 265 -21.60 -1.92 8.12
C LEU A 265 -21.21 -0.88 9.18
N SER A 266 -20.20 -0.05 8.92
CA SER A 266 -19.67 0.97 9.82
C SER A 266 -19.57 2.32 9.12
N ALA A 267 -19.95 3.39 9.80
CA ALA A 267 -19.74 4.76 9.31
C ALA A 267 -18.44 5.40 9.83
N THR A 268 -17.56 4.61 10.44
CA THR A 268 -16.31 5.09 11.06
C THR A 268 -15.19 5.17 10.02
N PRO A 269 -14.59 6.35 9.81
CA PRO A 269 -13.38 6.48 9.03
C PRO A 269 -12.19 5.91 9.81
N VAL A 270 -11.25 5.29 9.07
CA VAL A 270 -9.97 4.81 9.61
C VAL A 270 -8.83 5.29 8.73
N ASP A 271 -7.73 5.64 9.34
CA ASP A 271 -6.61 6.34 8.71
C ASP A 271 -5.96 5.54 7.57
N TYR A 272 -5.70 4.26 7.76
CA TYR A 272 -5.06 3.40 6.76
C TYR A 272 -5.93 3.08 5.53
N VAL A 273 -7.21 3.47 5.55
CA VAL A 273 -8.05 3.51 4.36
C VAL A 273 -7.87 4.82 3.60
N GLU A 274 -7.75 5.93 4.34
CA GLU A 274 -7.72 7.26 3.74
C GLU A 274 -6.44 7.53 2.93
N ALA A 275 -5.26 7.38 3.54
CA ALA A 275 -4.02 7.79 2.88
C ALA A 275 -3.73 7.05 1.57
N PRO A 276 -3.94 5.72 1.46
CA PRO A 276 -3.80 5.02 0.18
C PRO A 276 -4.75 5.53 -0.91
N LEU A 277 -6.01 5.83 -0.56
CA LEU A 277 -7.00 6.37 -1.52
C LEU A 277 -6.71 7.83 -1.88
N ILE A 278 -6.23 8.64 -0.93
CA ILE A 278 -5.77 10.00 -1.20
C ILE A 278 -4.60 9.96 -2.20
N TYR A 279 -3.57 9.15 -1.90
CA TYR A 279 -2.39 9.08 -2.76
C TYR A 279 -2.71 8.49 -4.13
N ALA A 280 -3.57 7.47 -4.22
CA ALA A 280 -3.99 6.91 -5.50
C ALA A 280 -4.68 7.97 -6.39
N GLN A 281 -5.55 8.80 -5.83
CA GLN A 281 -6.20 9.89 -6.57
C GLN A 281 -5.22 10.99 -6.97
N ALA A 282 -4.35 11.43 -6.05
CA ALA A 282 -3.30 12.41 -6.36
C ALA A 282 -2.37 11.90 -7.47
N LEU A 283 -1.97 10.64 -7.39
CA LEU A 283 -1.11 10.02 -8.40
C LEU A 283 -1.79 9.90 -9.76
N LEU A 284 -3.06 9.51 -9.84
CA LEU A 284 -3.83 9.50 -11.09
C LEU A 284 -4.01 10.92 -11.65
N CYS A 285 -4.22 11.90 -10.79
CA CYS A 285 -4.21 13.30 -11.20
C CYS A 285 -2.94 13.67 -11.96
N HIS A 286 -1.77 13.32 -11.43
CA HIS A 286 -0.48 13.61 -12.05
C HIS A 286 -0.22 12.78 -13.32
N LEU A 287 -0.61 11.50 -13.34
CA LEU A 287 -0.29 10.59 -14.44
C LEU A 287 -1.14 10.83 -15.69
N ILE A 288 -2.41 11.23 -15.51
CA ILE A 288 -3.39 11.30 -16.61
C ILE A 288 -4.18 12.61 -16.66
N GLY A 289 -3.84 13.59 -15.83
CA GLY A 289 -4.54 14.88 -15.79
C GLY A 289 -6.00 14.80 -15.29
N ALA A 290 -6.30 13.84 -14.43
CA ALA A 290 -7.65 13.59 -13.92
C ALA A 290 -8.05 14.65 -12.87
N SER A 291 -8.66 15.76 -13.30
CA SER A 291 -8.94 16.93 -12.46
C SER A 291 -9.88 16.67 -11.28
N ASN A 292 -10.83 15.74 -11.43
CA ASN A 292 -11.74 15.36 -10.33
C ASN A 292 -10.97 14.68 -9.19
N GLU A 293 -10.04 13.80 -9.54
CA GLU A 293 -9.17 13.10 -8.60
C GLU A 293 -8.23 14.08 -7.89
N CYS A 294 -7.71 15.11 -8.60
CA CYS A 294 -6.93 16.19 -7.99
C CYS A 294 -7.70 16.89 -6.87
N THR A 295 -8.89 17.37 -7.20
CA THR A 295 -9.76 18.09 -6.27
C THR A 295 -10.14 17.20 -5.08
N ARG A 296 -10.47 15.94 -5.36
CA ARG A 296 -10.87 14.98 -4.33
C ARG A 296 -9.70 14.65 -3.38
N ALA A 297 -8.51 14.40 -3.90
CA ALA A 297 -7.32 14.16 -3.10
C ALA A 297 -7.05 15.32 -2.13
N GLN A 298 -7.10 16.57 -2.58
CA GLN A 298 -6.89 17.76 -1.74
C GLN A 298 -7.95 17.88 -0.63
N GLN A 299 -9.23 17.65 -0.96
CA GLN A 299 -10.31 17.68 0.02
C GLN A 299 -10.13 16.61 1.09
N LEU A 300 -9.81 15.38 0.68
CA LEU A 300 -9.59 14.26 1.58
C LEU A 300 -8.35 14.49 2.46
N THR A 301 -7.25 15.00 1.91
CA THR A 301 -6.05 15.33 2.70
C THR A 301 -6.39 16.29 3.83
N THR A 302 -7.07 17.40 3.50
CA THR A 302 -7.46 18.40 4.50
C THR A 302 -8.38 17.82 5.57
N THR A 303 -9.36 17.01 5.17
CA THR A 303 -10.33 16.42 6.10
C THR A 303 -9.70 15.34 6.96
N SER A 304 -8.85 14.50 6.38
CA SER A 304 -8.11 13.43 7.05
C SER A 304 -7.17 13.98 8.14
N LEU A 305 -6.40 15.04 7.83
CA LEU A 305 -5.53 15.70 8.82
C LEU A 305 -6.33 16.30 9.98
N ARG A 306 -7.51 16.86 9.71
CA ARG A 306 -8.41 17.36 10.78
C ARG A 306 -8.99 16.23 11.61
N ARG A 307 -9.31 15.09 11.00
CA ARG A 307 -9.97 13.95 11.65
C ARG A 307 -9.02 13.15 12.53
N PHE A 308 -7.86 12.80 12.02
CA PHE A 308 -6.89 11.93 12.70
C PHE A 308 -5.86 12.72 13.50
N GLY A 309 -5.67 14.00 13.18
CA GLY A 309 -4.73 14.87 13.89
C GLY A 309 -3.28 14.63 13.44
N VAL A 310 -2.36 15.04 14.30
CA VAL A 310 -0.91 14.99 14.01
C VAL A 310 -0.17 13.89 14.76
N LEU A 311 -0.74 13.40 15.86
CA LEU A 311 -0.22 12.29 16.64
C LEU A 311 -1.21 11.13 16.50
N LEU A 312 -0.80 10.11 15.80
CA LEU A 312 -1.64 8.97 15.51
C LEU A 312 -1.59 7.97 16.67
N ASP A 313 -2.74 7.41 16.99
CA ASP A 313 -2.89 6.49 18.12
C ASP A 313 -3.94 5.41 17.83
N PHE A 314 -4.09 5.03 16.57
CA PHE A 314 -5.01 3.95 16.24
C PHE A 314 -4.35 2.58 16.48
N SER A 315 -3.20 2.35 15.89
CA SER A 315 -2.26 1.26 16.18
C SER A 315 -1.12 1.28 15.14
N PRO A 316 0.12 0.90 15.48
CA PRO A 316 1.27 1.00 14.56
C PRO A 316 1.06 0.39 13.18
N GLN A 317 0.33 -0.74 13.08
CA GLN A 317 0.10 -1.43 11.79
C GLN A 317 -0.81 -0.63 10.84
N TYR A 318 -1.67 0.21 11.37
CA TYR A 318 -2.56 1.09 10.62
C TYR A 318 -1.91 2.45 10.39
N ASP A 319 -1.43 3.07 11.46
CA ASP A 319 -0.78 4.37 11.44
C ASP A 319 0.44 4.40 10.51
N ALA A 320 1.22 3.30 10.44
CA ALA A 320 2.37 3.21 9.54
C ALA A 320 1.97 3.21 8.05
N ILE A 321 0.86 2.58 7.69
CA ILE A 321 0.32 2.62 6.31
C ILE A 321 -0.12 4.05 5.97
N TYR A 322 -0.86 4.70 6.88
CA TYR A 322 -1.26 6.09 6.69
C TYR A 322 -0.05 6.99 6.44
N LEU A 323 0.96 6.92 7.31
CA LEU A 323 2.14 7.78 7.22
C LEU A 323 3.02 7.47 6.01
N GLN A 324 3.13 6.22 5.59
CA GLN A 324 3.85 5.84 4.37
C GLN A 324 3.29 6.56 3.14
N TRP A 325 1.96 6.57 2.99
CA TRP A 325 1.33 7.16 1.81
C TRP A 325 1.18 8.66 1.91
N MET A 326 1.13 9.22 3.12
CA MET A 326 1.26 10.67 3.33
C MET A 326 2.69 11.16 3.02
N LEU A 327 3.73 10.37 3.31
CA LEU A 327 5.10 10.66 2.86
C LEU A 327 5.23 10.60 1.34
N ALA A 328 4.56 9.64 0.69
CA ALA A 328 4.52 9.58 -0.77
C ALA A 328 3.79 10.79 -1.36
N LEU A 329 2.71 11.24 -0.74
CA LEU A 329 2.00 12.45 -1.12
C LEU A 329 2.85 13.72 -0.91
N TYR A 330 3.61 13.80 0.19
CA TYR A 330 4.60 14.85 0.39
C TYR A 330 5.60 14.92 -0.77
N ALA A 331 6.13 13.79 -1.18
CA ALA A 331 7.08 13.75 -2.29
C ALA A 331 6.46 14.15 -3.63
N LEU A 332 5.16 13.94 -3.80
CA LEU A 332 4.43 14.28 -5.02
C LEU A 332 4.03 15.75 -5.07
N GLU A 333 3.60 16.34 -3.93
CA GLU A 333 2.97 17.66 -3.87
C GLU A 333 3.78 18.73 -3.14
N GLY A 334 4.79 18.31 -2.36
CA GLY A 334 5.70 19.25 -1.66
C GLY A 334 5.18 19.76 -0.31
N ASP A 335 4.04 19.29 0.21
CA ASP A 335 3.52 19.71 1.53
C ASP A 335 4.37 19.15 2.66
N SER A 336 5.29 19.97 3.17
CA SER A 336 6.20 19.60 4.26
C SER A 336 5.51 19.24 5.59
N THR A 337 4.24 19.60 5.75
CA THR A 337 3.44 19.24 6.94
C THR A 337 3.32 17.73 7.06
N LEU A 338 3.11 17.04 5.94
CA LEU A 338 2.96 15.59 5.89
C LEU A 338 4.23 14.86 6.36
N TYR A 339 5.41 15.35 5.95
CA TYR A 339 6.68 14.81 6.42
C TYR A 339 6.86 15.03 7.93
N ARG A 340 6.55 16.23 8.43
CA ARG A 340 6.70 16.55 9.86
C ARG A 340 5.80 15.66 10.73
N ILE A 341 4.56 15.41 10.31
CA ILE A 341 3.66 14.49 11.01
C ILE A 341 4.30 13.09 11.11
N ALA A 342 4.81 12.54 10.03
CA ALA A 342 5.47 11.24 10.04
C ALA A 342 6.72 11.23 10.95
N ALA A 343 7.52 12.30 10.91
CA ALA A 343 8.73 12.42 11.73
C ALA A 343 8.41 12.56 13.23
N ASP A 344 7.34 13.27 13.59
CA ASP A 344 6.89 13.43 14.98
C ASP A 344 6.39 12.09 15.55
N ASN A 345 5.58 11.35 14.82
CA ASN A 345 5.15 10.00 15.21
C ASN A 345 6.33 9.03 15.34
N ALA A 346 7.29 9.08 14.41
CA ALA A 346 8.51 8.28 14.49
C ALA A 346 9.37 8.63 15.73
N ARG A 347 9.45 9.90 16.11
CA ARG A 347 10.13 10.34 17.33
C ARG A 347 9.44 9.79 18.57
N ASP A 348 8.12 9.87 18.65
CA ASP A 348 7.35 9.35 19.78
C ASP A 348 7.47 7.83 19.88
N ALA A 349 7.35 7.10 18.75
CA ALA A 349 7.61 5.66 18.70
C ALA A 349 9.00 5.30 19.28
N GLN A 350 10.03 6.07 18.94
CA GLN A 350 11.39 5.81 19.40
C GLN A 350 11.58 6.13 20.91
N THR A 351 10.96 7.19 21.41
CA THR A 351 11.23 7.73 22.75
C THR A 351 10.27 7.25 23.82
N ARG A 352 9.04 6.88 23.45
CA ARG A 352 7.96 6.55 24.39
C ARG A 352 7.42 5.14 24.26
N ALA A 353 7.44 4.56 23.06
CA ALA A 353 6.72 3.34 22.74
C ALA A 353 7.63 2.09 22.68
N ARG A 354 8.51 1.94 23.67
CA ARG A 354 9.39 0.76 23.77
C ARG A 354 9.34 0.17 25.16
N ASN A 355 9.28 -1.16 25.23
CA ASN A 355 9.43 -1.86 26.51
C ASN A 355 10.90 -2.04 26.89
N GLY A 356 11.15 -2.65 28.07
CA GLY A 356 12.49 -2.92 28.59
C GLY A 356 13.37 -3.83 27.72
N GLU A 357 12.77 -4.59 26.81
CA GLU A 357 13.48 -5.43 25.81
C GLU A 357 13.74 -4.71 24.49
N GLY A 358 13.26 -3.46 24.38
CA GLY A 358 13.35 -2.63 23.19
C GLY A 358 12.38 -3.04 22.07
N LEU A 359 11.29 -3.73 22.40
CA LEU A 359 10.19 -4.02 21.49
C LEU A 359 9.21 -2.86 21.48
N TYR A 360 8.60 -2.59 20.33
CA TYR A 360 7.63 -1.53 20.19
C TYR A 360 6.27 -1.92 20.80
N LEU A 361 5.60 -0.93 21.40
CA LEU A 361 4.27 -1.01 21.98
C LEU A 361 3.20 -0.80 20.92
N LEU A 362 1.95 -1.17 21.26
CA LEU A 362 0.77 -0.98 20.40
C LEU A 362 0.31 0.47 20.26
N SER A 363 0.92 1.42 20.97
CA SER A 363 0.66 2.83 20.82
C SER A 363 1.97 3.61 20.83
N TRP A 364 2.16 4.50 19.85
CA TRP A 364 3.37 5.32 19.75
C TRP A 364 3.44 6.44 20.78
N ASN A 365 2.31 6.83 21.38
CA ASN A 365 2.29 7.81 22.45
C ASN A 365 2.83 7.25 23.79
N GLY A 366 3.04 5.92 23.86
CA GLY A 366 3.54 5.22 25.04
C GLY A 366 2.46 4.86 26.07
N GLU A 367 1.18 5.06 25.74
CA GLU A 367 0.10 4.61 26.60
C GLU A 367 0.05 3.09 26.62
N THR A 368 -0.15 2.53 27.81
CA THR A 368 -0.38 1.11 27.98
C THR A 368 -1.85 0.81 27.71
N LEU A 369 -2.12 0.14 26.60
CA LEU A 369 -3.44 -0.44 26.35
C LEU A 369 -3.79 -1.48 27.44
N PRO A 370 -5.07 -1.79 27.64
CA PRO A 370 -5.49 -2.84 28.59
C PRO A 370 -4.71 -4.14 28.37
N ALA A 371 -4.40 -4.87 29.42
CA ALA A 371 -3.44 -5.98 29.45
C ALA A 371 -3.62 -7.09 28.39
N ALA A 372 -4.81 -7.22 27.82
CA ALA A 372 -5.08 -8.18 26.73
C ALA A 372 -4.50 -7.75 25.38
N ASP A 373 -4.34 -6.43 25.17
CA ASP A 373 -3.86 -5.84 23.92
C ASP A 373 -2.43 -5.26 24.05
N ALA A 374 -1.87 -5.29 25.27
CA ALA A 374 -0.61 -4.63 25.62
C ALA A 374 0.63 -5.50 25.42
N GLU A 375 0.50 -6.71 24.85
CA GLU A 375 1.66 -7.58 24.70
C GLU A 375 2.58 -7.12 23.58
N PRO A 376 3.77 -6.57 23.89
CA PRO A 376 4.78 -6.28 22.88
C PRO A 376 5.40 -7.61 22.41
N GLY A 377 4.74 -8.31 21.54
CA GLY A 377 5.17 -9.62 21.08
C GLY A 377 4.72 -9.93 19.66
N MET A 378 3.97 -9.00 19.06
CA MET A 378 3.52 -9.13 17.67
C MET A 378 4.62 -8.71 16.70
N LEU A 379 4.91 -9.57 15.73
CA LEU A 379 5.80 -9.24 14.60
C LEU A 379 5.31 -7.97 13.89
N GLN A 380 4.01 -7.89 13.67
CA GLN A 380 3.36 -6.80 12.95
C GLN A 380 3.64 -5.43 13.58
N THR A 381 3.45 -5.29 14.89
CA THR A 381 3.72 -4.03 15.61
C THR A 381 5.18 -3.61 15.49
N GLN A 382 6.10 -4.57 15.67
CA GLN A 382 7.54 -4.33 15.52
C GLN A 382 7.89 -3.91 14.09
N ALA A 383 7.34 -4.60 13.10
CA ALA A 383 7.62 -4.38 11.69
C ALA A 383 6.98 -3.08 11.18
N ALA A 384 5.77 -2.73 11.62
CA ALA A 384 5.09 -1.51 11.22
C ALA A 384 5.85 -0.24 11.65
N THR A 385 6.31 -0.21 12.90
CA THR A 385 7.17 0.90 13.37
C THR A 385 8.50 0.94 12.60
N THR A 386 9.05 -0.23 12.26
CA THR A 386 10.27 -0.34 11.45
C THR A 386 10.04 0.19 10.03
N SER A 387 8.88 -0.09 9.45
CA SER A 387 8.48 0.40 8.12
C SER A 387 8.37 1.93 8.09
N LEU A 388 7.79 2.56 9.11
CA LEU A 388 7.77 4.02 9.21
C LEU A 388 9.19 4.62 9.12
N PHE A 389 10.16 4.06 9.85
CA PHE A 389 11.55 4.52 9.76
C PHE A 389 12.15 4.28 8.37
N ALA A 390 11.86 3.14 7.75
CA ALA A 390 12.36 2.83 6.41
C ALA A 390 11.85 3.84 5.37
N TRP A 391 10.58 4.19 5.41
CA TRP A 391 10.01 5.16 4.48
C TRP A 391 10.43 6.60 4.77
N LEU A 392 10.66 6.99 6.03
CA LEU A 392 11.30 8.28 6.35
C LEU A 392 12.74 8.37 5.83
N ALA A 393 13.45 7.24 5.72
CA ALA A 393 14.78 7.21 5.10
C ALA A 393 14.72 7.33 3.57
N VAL A 394 13.62 6.94 2.92
CA VAL A 394 13.43 7.07 1.47
C VAL A 394 13.25 8.52 1.07
N TYR A 395 12.45 9.28 1.81
CA TYR A 395 12.05 10.62 1.41
C TYR A 395 13.00 11.69 1.97
N GLN A 396 13.37 12.65 1.12
CA GLN A 396 14.22 13.77 1.53
C GLN A 396 13.47 14.63 2.57
N PRO A 397 14.06 14.90 3.75
CA PRO A 397 13.43 15.80 4.71
C PRO A 397 13.32 17.22 4.16
N PRO A 398 12.26 17.96 4.49
CA PRO A 398 12.16 19.36 4.14
C PRO A 398 13.23 20.17 4.89
N PRO A 399 13.61 21.36 4.39
CA PRO A 399 14.56 22.24 5.08
C PRO A 399 14.13 22.49 6.54
N GLY A 400 15.04 22.28 7.48
CA GLY A 400 14.83 22.51 8.91
C GLY A 400 14.05 21.41 9.67
N ALA A 401 13.86 20.24 9.06
CA ALA A 401 13.24 19.07 9.72
C ALA A 401 14.30 18.12 10.28
#